data_d491d0aaf67bd754a74c00a31a51413f
#
_entry.id   d491d0aaf67bd754a74c00a31a51413f
#
_cell.length_a   1.000
_cell.length_b   1.000
_cell.length_c   1.000
_cell.angle_alpha   90.00
_cell.angle_beta   90.00
_cell.angle_gamma   90.00
#
_symmetry.space_group_name_H-M   'P 1'
#
loop_
_entity.id
_entity.type
_entity.pdbx_description
1 polymer ?
#
loop_
_entity_poly.entity_id
_entity_poly.type
_entity_poly.pdbx_seq_one_letter_code
_entity_poly.pdbx_strand_id
1 'polypeptide(L)'
;YPMYVAAENVIGDVEGVTLENLSEPQTGCLHDYQLTAADMKLLSKADVFIVNGGGIESFLSDVAESYPNLKIIQACDGIELLQAAEGTEDVDSDEAESEEHLHETETADTKAESDVHDEEADHADHDHSEHSHGDENAHAWMNLADYQIQVQNICEGLSEADSVHAEQYAKHAQTYQGKVRELQQEAAELSSQIAAQPVVVFHEAYEYIVQEYGLTLAGEMNLDEERQVSAGEVADILHAIEENHVSVVLAEKLYGTDM
;
A
#
# COMPACT_ATOMS: atom_id res chain seq x y z
N TYR A 1 4.96 -1.11 10.52
CA TYR A 1 5.97 -0.62 11.49
C TYR A 1 5.74 0.85 11.89
N PRO A 2 5.40 1.81 10.99
CA PRO A 2 5.19 3.21 11.39
C PRO A 2 4.12 3.37 12.48
N MET A 3 3.01 2.65 12.39
CA MET A 3 1.96 2.67 13.40
C MET A 3 2.42 2.09 14.75
N TYR A 4 3.29 1.09 14.72
CA TYR A 4 3.92 0.57 15.95
C TYR A 4 4.75 1.66 16.66
N VAL A 5 5.57 2.40 15.90
CA VAL A 5 6.38 3.50 16.43
C VAL A 5 5.49 4.62 16.99
N ALA A 6 4.42 4.98 16.29
CA ALA A 6 3.46 5.96 16.79
C ALA A 6 2.80 5.50 18.10
N ALA A 7 2.31 4.26 18.13
CA ALA A 7 1.70 3.67 19.32
C ALA A 7 2.66 3.57 20.51
N GLU A 8 3.93 3.16 20.26
CA GLU A 8 4.97 3.10 21.27
C GLU A 8 5.22 4.47 21.94
N ASN A 9 5.26 5.54 21.12
CA ASN A 9 5.43 6.89 21.64
C ASN A 9 4.20 7.45 22.36
N VAL A 10 2.98 7.02 21.97
CA VAL A 10 1.73 7.42 22.64
C VAL A 10 1.57 6.65 23.97
N ILE A 11 1.85 5.36 23.98
CA ILE A 11 1.77 4.52 25.18
C ILE A 11 2.87 4.94 26.18
N GLY A 12 4.09 5.08 25.71
CA GLY A 12 5.22 5.47 26.56
C GLY A 12 5.45 4.51 27.72
N ASP A 13 5.46 5.04 28.94
CA ASP A 13 5.72 4.31 30.18
C ASP A 13 4.45 3.96 30.98
N VAL A 14 3.28 3.91 30.32
CA VAL A 14 2.00 3.54 30.96
C VAL A 14 2.06 2.10 31.48
N GLU A 15 1.89 1.93 32.80
CA GLU A 15 1.93 0.61 33.42
C GLU A 15 0.70 -0.23 33.07
N GLY A 16 0.92 -1.52 32.85
CA GLY A 16 -0.17 -2.49 32.58
C GLY A 16 -0.61 -2.56 31.13
N VAL A 17 -0.01 -1.76 30.24
CA VAL A 17 -0.22 -1.81 28.79
C VAL A 17 0.93 -2.58 28.13
N THR A 18 0.59 -3.50 27.24
CA THR A 18 1.57 -4.24 26.43
C THR A 18 1.35 -3.91 24.97
N LEU A 19 2.39 -3.54 24.25
CA LEU A 19 2.40 -3.31 22.82
C LEU A 19 3.15 -4.43 22.11
N GLU A 20 2.50 -5.05 21.14
CA GLU A 20 3.10 -6.08 20.29
C GLU A 20 3.02 -5.61 18.82
N ASN A 21 4.03 -5.96 18.02
CA ASN A 21 4.00 -5.71 16.59
C ASN A 21 3.52 -6.97 15.87
N LEU A 22 2.46 -6.83 15.06
CA LEU A 22 1.90 -7.96 14.32
C LEU A 22 2.83 -8.38 13.17
N SER A 23 3.34 -7.41 12.42
CA SER A 23 4.21 -7.65 11.27
C SER A 23 5.68 -7.53 11.66
N GLU A 24 6.51 -8.44 11.18
CA GLU A 24 7.96 -8.34 11.31
C GLU A 24 8.47 -7.10 10.54
N PRO A 25 9.50 -6.37 11.03
CA PRO A 25 10.00 -5.15 10.38
C PRO A 25 10.60 -5.33 8.98
N GLN A 26 10.65 -6.55 8.47
CA GLN A 26 11.27 -6.90 7.18
C GLN A 26 10.28 -7.56 6.21
N THR A 27 9.02 -7.60 6.52
CA THR A 27 7.99 -7.95 5.54
C THR A 27 7.81 -6.77 4.60
N GLY A 28 8.00 -6.94 3.32
CA GLY A 28 7.83 -5.95 2.26
C GLY A 28 6.63 -4.99 2.41
N CYS A 29 5.93 -4.65 1.37
CA CYS A 29 4.74 -3.82 1.48
C CYS A 29 3.61 -4.55 2.23
N LEU A 30 2.85 -3.83 3.09
CA LEU A 30 1.73 -4.41 3.83
C LEU A 30 0.56 -4.86 2.93
N HIS A 31 0.51 -4.40 1.69
CA HIS A 31 -0.49 -4.85 0.71
C HIS A 31 -0.47 -6.37 0.51
N ASP A 32 0.71 -6.98 0.58
CA ASP A 32 0.91 -8.40 0.34
C ASP A 32 0.94 -9.23 1.63
N TYR A 33 0.79 -8.57 2.79
CA TYR A 33 0.87 -9.26 4.07
C TYR A 33 -0.31 -10.17 4.31
N GLN A 34 -0.03 -11.46 4.54
CA GLN A 34 -1.03 -12.46 4.89
C GLN A 34 -0.90 -12.87 6.34
N LEU A 35 -2.04 -12.87 7.05
CA LEU A 35 -2.08 -13.27 8.45
C LEU A 35 -1.68 -14.72 8.65
N THR A 36 -0.75 -14.93 9.55
CA THR A 36 -0.35 -16.27 10.00
C THR A 36 -1.21 -16.76 11.17
N ALA A 37 -1.14 -18.06 11.47
CA ALA A 37 -1.78 -18.61 12.66
C ALA A 37 -1.23 -18.00 13.98
N ALA A 38 0.00 -17.49 13.98
CA ALA A 38 0.59 -16.79 15.12
C ALA A 38 -0.06 -15.43 15.32
N ASP A 39 -0.31 -14.69 14.22
CA ASP A 39 -0.97 -13.39 14.23
C ASP A 39 -2.41 -13.49 14.71
N MET A 40 -3.16 -14.48 14.21
CA MET A 40 -4.51 -14.76 14.67
C MET A 40 -4.56 -15.09 16.16
N LYS A 41 -3.54 -15.79 16.68
CA LYS A 41 -3.43 -16.06 18.12
C LYS A 41 -3.08 -14.80 18.92
N LEU A 42 -2.30 -13.89 18.37
CA LEU A 42 -2.00 -12.60 18.98
C LEU A 42 -3.26 -11.75 19.03
N LEU A 43 -3.95 -11.57 17.90
CA LEU A 43 -5.21 -10.82 17.79
C LEU A 43 -6.30 -11.35 18.73
N SER A 44 -6.38 -12.67 18.93
CA SER A 44 -7.35 -13.27 19.85
C SER A 44 -7.18 -12.88 21.32
N LYS A 45 -6.06 -12.23 21.69
CA LYS A 45 -5.75 -11.78 23.05
C LYS A 45 -5.67 -10.26 23.17
N ALA A 46 -5.67 -9.58 22.03
CA ALA A 46 -5.58 -8.13 22.01
C ALA A 46 -6.93 -7.50 22.40
N ASP A 47 -6.87 -6.41 23.12
CA ASP A 47 -8.02 -5.55 23.40
C ASP A 47 -8.18 -4.50 22.29
N VAL A 48 -7.07 -4.06 21.70
CA VAL A 48 -7.00 -3.04 20.66
C VAL A 48 -6.10 -3.52 19.53
N PHE A 49 -6.51 -3.26 18.30
CA PHE A 49 -5.70 -3.44 17.09
C PHE A 49 -5.56 -2.10 16.38
N ILE A 50 -4.32 -1.63 16.23
CA ILE A 50 -3.99 -0.38 15.55
C ILE A 50 -3.52 -0.72 14.15
N VAL A 51 -4.19 -0.20 13.15
CA VAL A 51 -3.87 -0.36 11.73
C VAL A 51 -3.58 1.00 11.10
N ASN A 52 -2.89 1.00 9.97
CA ASN A 52 -2.75 2.21 9.18
C ASN A 52 -4.11 2.65 8.64
N GLY A 53 -4.86 1.75 8.05
CA GLY A 53 -6.07 2.07 7.31
C GLY A 53 -5.77 2.53 5.89
N GLY A 54 -6.73 3.18 5.23
CA GLY A 54 -6.58 3.61 3.84
C GLY A 54 -6.49 2.44 2.85
N GLY A 55 -6.96 1.24 3.24
CA GLY A 55 -6.99 0.06 2.37
C GLY A 55 -5.69 -0.77 2.32
N ILE A 56 -4.62 -0.36 3.03
CA ILE A 56 -3.34 -1.08 2.95
C ILE A 56 -3.39 -2.47 3.62
N GLU A 57 -4.23 -2.66 4.64
CA GLU A 57 -4.43 -3.97 5.27
C GLU A 57 -5.59 -4.70 4.59
N SER A 58 -5.31 -5.47 3.55
CA SER A 58 -6.31 -6.26 2.80
C SER A 58 -7.07 -7.27 3.67
N PHE A 59 -6.46 -7.73 4.76
CA PHE A 59 -7.01 -8.69 5.72
C PHE A 59 -7.91 -8.07 6.81
N LEU A 60 -8.12 -6.75 6.82
CA LEU A 60 -8.79 -6.06 7.93
C LEU A 60 -10.25 -6.49 8.11
N SER A 61 -10.98 -6.74 7.02
CA SER A 61 -12.35 -7.24 7.05
C SER A 61 -12.46 -8.59 7.74
N ASP A 62 -11.55 -9.52 7.43
CA ASP A 62 -11.51 -10.86 8.01
C ASP A 62 -11.22 -10.81 9.53
N VAL A 63 -10.35 -9.88 9.95
CA VAL A 63 -10.08 -9.64 11.38
C VAL A 63 -11.31 -9.10 12.09
N ALA A 64 -12.00 -8.12 11.50
CA ALA A 64 -13.19 -7.53 12.10
C ALA A 64 -14.33 -8.57 12.25
N GLU A 65 -14.51 -9.46 11.27
CA GLU A 65 -15.48 -10.55 11.33
C GLU A 65 -15.08 -11.62 12.38
N SER A 66 -13.80 -11.98 12.44
CA SER A 66 -13.30 -13.01 13.36
C SER A 66 -13.27 -12.55 14.81
N TYR A 67 -13.06 -11.26 15.04
CA TYR A 67 -12.91 -10.67 16.38
C TYR A 67 -13.85 -9.46 16.60
N PRO A 68 -15.16 -9.66 16.69
CA PRO A 68 -16.14 -8.54 16.73
C PRO A 68 -16.07 -7.67 18.00
N ASN A 69 -15.31 -8.09 19.01
CA ASN A 69 -15.09 -7.31 20.23
C ASN A 69 -13.72 -6.60 20.25
N LEU A 70 -12.88 -6.84 19.27
CA LEU A 70 -11.59 -6.19 19.15
C LEU A 70 -11.80 -4.73 18.72
N LYS A 71 -11.28 -3.79 19.49
CA LYS A 71 -11.30 -2.37 19.10
C LYS A 71 -10.29 -2.16 18.01
N ILE A 72 -10.74 -1.78 16.81
CA ILE A 72 -9.85 -1.42 15.69
C ILE A 72 -9.70 0.10 15.67
N ILE A 73 -8.47 0.58 15.61
CA ILE A 73 -8.11 1.99 15.44
C ILE A 73 -7.45 2.13 14.07
N GLN A 74 -8.11 2.84 13.16
CA GLN A 74 -7.57 3.17 11.84
C GLN A 74 -6.86 4.53 11.92
N ALA A 75 -5.55 4.52 11.78
CA ALA A 75 -4.74 5.73 11.95
C ALA A 75 -4.98 6.78 10.85
N CYS A 76 -5.32 6.35 9.63
CA CYS A 76 -5.60 7.25 8.50
C CYS A 76 -6.99 7.87 8.51
N ASP A 77 -7.84 7.60 9.52
CA ASP A 77 -9.19 8.18 9.55
C ASP A 77 -9.15 9.71 9.42
N GLY A 78 -9.89 10.25 8.44
CA GLY A 78 -9.99 11.68 8.20
C GLY A 78 -8.80 12.31 7.45
N ILE A 79 -7.83 11.53 6.99
CA ILE A 79 -6.75 11.98 6.11
C ILE A 79 -7.24 11.91 4.65
N GLU A 80 -6.99 12.95 3.87
CA GLU A 80 -7.18 12.94 2.43
C GLU A 80 -5.94 12.29 1.78
N LEU A 81 -6.09 11.04 1.38
CA LEU A 81 -4.99 10.27 0.81
C LEU A 81 -4.68 10.74 -0.64
N LEU A 82 -3.42 10.59 -1.04
CA LEU A 82 -3.05 10.78 -2.44
C LEU A 82 -3.73 9.71 -3.29
N GLN A 83 -4.09 10.08 -4.53
CA GLN A 83 -4.56 9.09 -5.50
C GLN A 83 -3.36 8.30 -5.99
N ALA A 84 -3.48 6.97 -6.01
CA ALA A 84 -2.48 6.14 -6.64
C ALA A 84 -2.35 6.55 -8.12
N ALA A 85 -1.12 6.62 -8.64
CA ALA A 85 -0.92 6.84 -10.06
C ALA A 85 -1.59 5.72 -10.83
N GLU A 86 -2.50 6.07 -11.77
CA GLU A 86 -3.09 5.07 -12.66
C GLU A 86 -1.94 4.37 -13.39
N GLY A 87 -1.71 3.10 -13.06
CA GLY A 87 -0.76 2.28 -13.81
C GLY A 87 -1.12 2.37 -15.28
N THR A 88 -0.15 2.62 -16.17
CA THR A 88 -0.37 2.60 -17.60
C THR A 88 -1.01 1.26 -17.95
N GLU A 89 -2.33 1.28 -18.20
CA GLU A 89 -3.02 0.11 -18.72
C GLU A 89 -2.24 -0.32 -19.98
N ASP A 90 -1.80 -1.57 -19.99
CA ASP A 90 -1.19 -2.18 -21.18
C ASP A 90 -2.21 -2.01 -22.32
N VAL A 91 -1.95 -1.05 -23.19
CA VAL A 91 -2.67 -0.95 -24.45
C VAL A 91 -2.18 -2.13 -25.29
N ASP A 92 -2.88 -3.25 -25.15
CA ASP A 92 -2.74 -4.39 -26.06
C ASP A 92 -2.98 -3.87 -27.49
N SER A 93 -1.89 -3.49 -28.13
CA SER A 93 -1.87 -3.20 -29.55
C SER A 93 -1.97 -4.52 -30.32
N ASP A 94 -3.16 -5.07 -30.41
CA ASP A 94 -3.51 -6.10 -31.37
C ASP A 94 -3.41 -5.48 -32.79
N GLU A 95 -2.18 -5.35 -33.30
CA GLU A 95 -1.97 -5.19 -34.73
C GLU A 95 -2.26 -6.54 -35.41
N ALA A 96 -3.52 -6.70 -35.77
CA ALA A 96 -3.94 -7.77 -36.66
C ALA A 96 -3.29 -7.56 -38.03
N GLU A 97 -2.17 -8.24 -38.27
CA GLU A 97 -1.69 -8.46 -39.64
C GLU A 97 -2.65 -9.42 -40.36
N SER A 98 -3.44 -8.85 -41.26
CA SER A 98 -4.29 -9.59 -42.18
C SER A 98 -3.41 -10.23 -43.29
N GLU A 99 -3.04 -11.48 -43.13
CA GLU A 99 -2.59 -12.29 -44.24
C GLU A 99 -3.78 -13.00 -44.89
N GLU A 100 -4.09 -12.57 -46.11
CA GLU A 100 -4.99 -13.27 -47.05
C GLU A 100 -4.43 -14.63 -47.41
N HIS A 101 -5.04 -15.69 -46.92
CA HIS A 101 -4.86 -17.04 -47.50
C HIS A 101 -6.12 -17.50 -48.20
N LEU A 102 -6.05 -17.44 -49.54
CA LEU A 102 -6.91 -18.20 -50.46
C LEU A 102 -6.74 -19.69 -50.21
N HIS A 103 -7.78 -20.40 -49.89
CA HIS A 103 -7.80 -21.84 -50.06
C HIS A 103 -9.12 -22.34 -50.67
N GLU A 104 -8.91 -23.10 -51.72
CA GLU A 104 -9.89 -23.73 -52.60
C GLU A 104 -10.75 -24.79 -51.87
N THR A 105 -11.96 -24.91 -52.36
CA THR A 105 -12.97 -25.91 -52.00
C THR A 105 -12.62 -27.29 -52.52
N GLU A 106 -12.76 -28.33 -51.73
CA GLU A 106 -13.24 -29.64 -52.19
C GLU A 106 -14.11 -30.33 -51.15
N THR A 107 -15.20 -30.86 -51.68
CA THR A 107 -16.30 -31.55 -51.03
C THR A 107 -15.98 -33.04 -50.79
N ALA A 108 -16.41 -33.60 -49.65
CA ALA A 108 -16.96 -34.98 -49.63
C ALA A 108 -17.65 -35.31 -48.30
N ASP A 109 -18.89 -35.53 -48.42
CA ASP A 109 -19.92 -36.32 -47.76
C ASP A 109 -19.43 -37.53 -46.93
N THR A 110 -19.92 -37.74 -45.71
CA THR A 110 -20.62 -38.98 -45.28
C THR A 110 -21.14 -38.90 -43.81
N LYS A 111 -22.36 -39.40 -43.70
CA LYS A 111 -23.25 -39.65 -42.56
C LYS A 111 -22.65 -40.48 -41.40
N ALA A 112 -23.12 -40.26 -40.18
CA ALA A 112 -24.12 -41.03 -39.39
C ALA A 112 -23.80 -41.08 -37.90
N GLU A 113 -24.84 -40.76 -37.17
CA GLU A 113 -25.44 -41.39 -35.95
C GLU A 113 -24.83 -41.16 -34.58
N SER A 114 -25.61 -40.41 -33.81
CA SER A 114 -26.11 -40.58 -32.43
C SER A 114 -25.21 -41.25 -31.37
N ASP A 115 -24.94 -40.54 -30.28
CA ASP A 115 -25.45 -40.96 -28.98
C ASP A 115 -25.45 -39.79 -27.99
N VAL A 116 -26.56 -39.77 -27.24
CA VAL A 116 -26.89 -38.81 -26.19
C VAL A 116 -26.16 -39.20 -24.91
N HIS A 117 -25.36 -38.31 -24.34
CA HIS A 117 -25.09 -38.34 -22.90
C HIS A 117 -25.16 -36.93 -22.35
N ASP A 118 -26.23 -36.76 -21.59
CA ASP A 118 -26.55 -35.70 -20.66
C ASP A 118 -25.65 -35.87 -19.43
N GLU A 119 -24.70 -34.98 -19.22
CA GLU A 119 -24.09 -34.76 -17.90
C GLU A 119 -23.98 -33.26 -17.71
N GLU A 120 -24.90 -32.75 -16.89
CA GLU A 120 -24.84 -31.43 -16.32
C GLU A 120 -23.55 -31.29 -15.48
N ALA A 121 -22.55 -30.62 -16.03
CA ALA A 121 -21.42 -30.11 -15.27
C ALA A 121 -21.76 -28.69 -14.83
N ASP A 122 -22.11 -28.58 -13.57
CA ASP A 122 -22.27 -27.37 -12.80
C ASP A 122 -20.93 -26.58 -12.87
N HIS A 123 -20.85 -25.60 -13.77
CA HIS A 123 -19.76 -24.64 -13.78
C HIS A 123 -20.03 -23.67 -12.63
N ALA A 124 -19.45 -23.98 -11.46
CA ALA A 124 -19.30 -23.01 -10.42
C ALA A 124 -18.55 -21.81 -11.03
N ASP A 125 -19.28 -20.73 -11.19
CA ASP A 125 -18.79 -19.40 -11.49
C ASP A 125 -17.81 -19.05 -10.34
N HIS A 126 -16.51 -19.19 -10.59
CA HIS A 126 -15.50 -18.62 -9.72
C HIS A 126 -15.55 -17.12 -9.97
N ASP A 127 -16.34 -16.45 -9.14
CA ASP A 127 -16.29 -15.01 -8.97
C ASP A 127 -14.85 -14.67 -8.57
N HIS A 128 -14.06 -14.30 -9.56
CA HIS A 128 -12.80 -13.60 -9.34
C HIS A 128 -13.21 -12.22 -8.85
N SER A 129 -13.45 -12.10 -7.54
CA SER A 129 -13.48 -10.79 -6.91
C SER A 129 -12.16 -10.13 -7.26
N GLU A 130 -12.21 -9.22 -8.23
CA GLU A 130 -11.15 -8.27 -8.52
C GLU A 130 -10.79 -7.64 -7.18
N HIS A 131 -9.60 -7.95 -6.67
CA HIS A 131 -9.02 -7.21 -5.57
C HIS A 131 -8.74 -5.82 -6.12
N SER A 132 -9.75 -4.95 -6.00
CA SER A 132 -9.58 -3.52 -6.22
C SER A 132 -8.54 -3.08 -5.19
N HIS A 133 -7.29 -2.96 -5.62
CA HIS A 133 -6.32 -2.13 -4.93
C HIS A 133 -6.97 -0.75 -4.88
N GLY A 134 -7.20 -0.21 -3.68
CA GLY A 134 -7.89 1.07 -3.55
C GLY A 134 -7.19 2.11 -4.42
N ASP A 135 -7.96 2.96 -5.09
CA ASP A 135 -7.44 4.05 -5.93
C ASP A 135 -6.61 5.08 -5.12
N GLU A 136 -6.38 4.82 -3.83
CA GLU A 136 -5.75 5.72 -2.87
C GLU A 136 -4.42 5.16 -2.36
N ASN A 137 -3.40 6.02 -2.37
CA ASN A 137 -2.07 5.72 -1.83
C ASN A 137 -2.09 5.80 -0.29
N ALA A 138 -2.07 4.67 0.38
CA ALA A 138 -2.23 4.57 1.83
C ALA A 138 -0.97 4.90 2.66
N HIS A 139 0.14 5.33 2.04
CA HIS A 139 1.43 5.58 2.70
C HIS A 139 1.52 6.96 3.38
N ALA A 140 0.42 7.44 3.93
CA ALA A 140 0.28 8.78 4.54
C ALA A 140 1.32 9.09 5.63
N TRP A 141 1.88 8.08 6.30
CA TRP A 141 2.96 8.28 7.29
C TRP A 141 4.23 8.90 6.73
N MET A 142 4.38 8.91 5.41
CA MET A 142 5.53 9.52 4.72
C MET A 142 5.40 11.05 4.63
N ASN A 143 4.21 11.61 4.87
CA ASN A 143 4.00 13.05 5.06
C ASN A 143 3.92 13.38 6.55
N LEU A 144 4.70 14.36 7.01
CA LEU A 144 4.81 14.67 8.44
C LEU A 144 3.54 15.30 9.03
N ALA A 145 2.72 15.99 8.23
CA ALA A 145 1.45 16.54 8.68
C ALA A 145 0.42 15.42 8.89
N ASP A 146 0.31 14.51 7.94
CA ASP A 146 -0.58 13.35 8.00
C ASP A 146 -0.16 12.39 9.12
N TYR A 147 1.14 12.19 9.30
CA TYR A 147 1.64 11.38 10.42
C TYR A 147 1.26 11.97 11.79
N GLN A 148 1.19 13.30 11.93
CA GLN A 148 0.68 13.91 13.16
C GLN A 148 -0.80 13.60 13.39
N ILE A 149 -1.63 13.55 12.31
CA ILE A 149 -3.04 13.14 12.38
C ILE A 149 -3.11 11.67 12.81
N GLN A 150 -2.29 10.81 12.24
CA GLN A 150 -2.23 9.39 12.62
C GLN A 150 -1.87 9.21 14.11
N VAL A 151 -0.90 9.93 14.62
CA VAL A 151 -0.55 9.93 16.05
C VAL A 151 -1.72 10.39 16.91
N GLN A 152 -2.48 11.41 16.46
CA GLN A 152 -3.66 11.90 17.15
C GLN A 152 -4.77 10.84 17.17
N ASN A 153 -5.09 10.22 16.06
CA ASN A 153 -6.10 9.18 15.94
C ASN A 153 -5.79 7.98 16.84
N ILE A 154 -4.51 7.56 16.89
CA ILE A 154 -4.05 6.51 17.80
C ILE A 154 -4.25 6.93 19.26
N CYS A 155 -3.89 8.15 19.62
CA CYS A 155 -4.08 8.68 20.97
C CYS A 155 -5.56 8.70 21.39
N GLU A 156 -6.45 9.15 20.51
CA GLU A 156 -7.89 9.21 20.76
C GLU A 156 -8.48 7.79 20.89
N GLY A 157 -8.15 6.89 19.97
CA GLY A 157 -8.63 5.52 20.02
C GLY A 157 -8.15 4.74 21.25
N LEU A 158 -6.89 4.94 21.67
CA LEU A 158 -6.37 4.37 22.92
C LEU A 158 -7.05 4.98 24.15
N SER A 159 -7.29 6.29 24.15
CA SER A 159 -7.97 6.98 25.25
C SER A 159 -9.44 6.53 25.41
N GLU A 160 -10.10 6.19 24.31
CA GLU A 160 -11.45 5.62 24.34
C GLU A 160 -11.44 4.17 24.87
N ALA A 161 -10.47 3.36 24.48
CA ALA A 161 -10.33 1.98 24.91
C ALA A 161 -9.91 1.87 26.39
N ASP A 162 -9.04 2.77 26.82
CA ASP A 162 -8.48 2.82 28.17
C ASP A 162 -8.52 4.25 28.73
N SER A 163 -9.71 4.64 29.18
CA SER A 163 -9.97 5.96 29.71
C SER A 163 -9.23 6.28 31.02
N VAL A 164 -8.72 5.26 31.71
CA VAL A 164 -7.94 5.45 32.97
C VAL A 164 -6.61 6.12 32.67
N HIS A 165 -6.00 5.83 31.53
CA HIS A 165 -4.70 6.36 31.15
C HIS A 165 -4.78 7.47 30.09
N ALA A 166 -5.98 7.95 29.73
CA ALA A 166 -6.21 8.94 28.67
C ALA A 166 -5.34 10.21 28.81
N GLU A 167 -5.16 10.73 30.02
CA GLU A 167 -4.30 11.91 30.27
C GLU A 167 -2.82 11.62 29.98
N GLN A 168 -2.35 10.41 30.24
CA GLN A 168 -0.98 10.01 29.98
C GLN A 168 -0.76 9.87 28.48
N TYR A 169 -1.68 9.20 27.77
CA TYR A 169 -1.65 9.09 26.29
C TYR A 169 -1.61 10.48 25.63
N ALA A 170 -2.49 11.38 26.04
CA ALA A 170 -2.54 12.74 25.51
C ALA A 170 -1.22 13.51 25.74
N LYS A 171 -0.63 13.40 26.91
CA LYS A 171 0.68 14.02 27.24
C LYS A 171 1.80 13.47 26.40
N HIS A 172 1.85 12.14 26.22
CA HIS A 172 2.89 11.49 25.42
C HIS A 172 2.73 11.84 23.95
N ALA A 173 1.49 11.76 23.40
CA ALA A 173 1.18 12.16 22.04
C ALA A 173 1.60 13.61 21.76
N GLN A 174 1.26 14.55 22.65
CA GLN A 174 1.67 15.94 22.52
C GLN A 174 3.18 16.12 22.49
N THR A 175 3.91 15.36 23.33
CA THR A 175 5.36 15.40 23.38
C THR A 175 5.96 14.85 22.10
N TYR A 176 5.42 13.76 21.57
CA TYR A 176 5.88 13.14 20.33
C TYR A 176 5.57 14.01 19.11
N GLN A 177 4.35 14.53 19.01
CA GLN A 177 3.98 15.49 17.95
C GLN A 177 4.84 16.76 18.00
N GLY A 178 5.35 17.15 19.17
CA GLY A 178 6.33 18.23 19.31
C GLY A 178 7.60 17.94 18.50
N LYS A 179 8.16 16.72 18.63
CA LYS A 179 9.33 16.28 17.85
C LYS A 179 9.04 16.19 16.35
N VAL A 180 7.84 15.70 15.97
CA VAL A 180 7.46 15.64 14.56
C VAL A 180 7.35 17.04 13.96
N ARG A 181 6.82 18.02 14.70
CA ARG A 181 6.78 19.43 14.25
C ARG A 181 8.15 20.05 14.09
N GLU A 182 9.12 19.73 14.96
CA GLU A 182 10.50 20.17 14.79
C GLU A 182 11.09 19.60 13.49
N LEU A 183 10.90 18.31 13.23
CA LEU A 183 11.31 17.68 11.99
C LEU A 183 10.63 18.29 10.77
N GLN A 184 9.34 18.63 10.87
CA GLN A 184 8.59 19.28 9.79
C GLN A 184 9.17 20.67 9.45
N GLN A 185 9.67 21.42 10.44
CA GLN A 185 10.34 22.68 10.20
C GLN A 185 11.67 22.47 9.46
N GLU A 186 12.46 21.47 9.85
CA GLU A 186 13.69 21.12 9.14
C GLU A 186 13.41 20.67 7.70
N ALA A 187 12.36 19.88 7.49
CA ALA A 187 11.92 19.47 6.16
C ALA A 187 11.52 20.67 5.29
N ALA A 188 10.80 21.64 5.84
CA ALA A 188 10.42 22.87 5.12
C ALA A 188 11.65 23.72 4.72
N GLU A 189 12.68 23.79 5.59
CA GLU A 189 13.94 24.48 5.26
C GLU A 189 14.67 23.76 4.12
N LEU A 190 14.72 22.42 4.15
CA LEU A 190 15.32 21.61 3.09
C LEU A 190 14.53 21.74 1.79
N SER A 191 13.19 21.65 1.85
CA SER A 191 12.30 21.83 0.68
C SER A 191 12.61 23.14 -0.07
N SER A 192 12.85 24.24 0.66
CA SER A 192 13.19 25.51 0.05
C SER A 192 14.48 25.49 -0.80
N GLN A 193 15.37 24.52 -0.57
CA GLN A 193 16.65 24.38 -1.27
C GLN A 193 16.58 23.40 -2.44
N ILE A 194 15.68 22.42 -2.38
CA ILE A 194 15.59 21.32 -3.36
C ILE A 194 14.28 21.30 -4.15
N ALA A 195 13.37 22.22 -3.88
CA ALA A 195 12.09 22.29 -4.57
C ALA A 195 12.26 22.30 -6.11
N ALA A 196 11.34 21.62 -6.79
CA ALA A 196 11.33 21.42 -8.24
C ALA A 196 12.51 20.59 -8.81
N GLN A 197 13.33 19.96 -7.95
CA GLN A 197 14.30 18.97 -8.43
C GLN A 197 13.56 17.76 -9.00
N PRO A 198 13.89 17.31 -10.24
CA PRO A 198 13.28 16.12 -10.80
C PRO A 198 13.83 14.88 -10.12
N VAL A 199 12.91 13.96 -9.78
CA VAL A 199 13.22 12.67 -9.17
C VAL A 199 12.46 11.55 -9.88
N VAL A 200 13.03 10.35 -9.81
CA VAL A 200 12.32 9.11 -10.11
C VAL A 200 12.13 8.34 -8.81
N VAL A 201 10.99 7.70 -8.64
CA VAL A 201 10.69 6.90 -7.46
C VAL A 201 10.45 5.44 -7.85
N PHE A 202 10.83 4.53 -6.96
CA PHE A 202 10.66 3.08 -7.17
C PHE A 202 9.64 2.46 -6.22
N HIS A 203 8.82 3.32 -5.58
CA HIS A 203 7.68 2.90 -4.79
C HIS A 203 6.74 4.09 -4.59
N GLU A 204 5.44 3.87 -4.71
CA GLU A 204 4.41 4.90 -4.58
C GLU A 204 4.45 5.67 -3.24
N ALA A 205 4.94 5.04 -2.17
CA ALA A 205 5.11 5.70 -0.87
C ALA A 205 5.93 6.99 -0.96
N TYR A 206 6.86 7.08 -1.91
CA TYR A 206 7.71 8.26 -2.10
C TYR A 206 6.98 9.45 -2.73
N GLU A 207 5.78 9.28 -3.28
CA GLU A 207 4.96 10.41 -3.77
C GLU A 207 4.66 11.42 -2.65
N TYR A 208 4.44 10.93 -1.43
CA TYR A 208 4.31 11.79 -0.25
C TYR A 208 5.59 12.59 0.04
N ILE A 209 6.76 12.00 -0.15
CA ILE A 209 8.05 12.71 -0.05
C ILE A 209 8.19 13.75 -1.17
N VAL A 210 7.81 13.39 -2.40
CA VAL A 210 7.82 14.31 -3.54
C VAL A 210 6.95 15.53 -3.23
N GLN A 211 5.77 15.33 -2.68
CA GLN A 211 4.85 16.40 -2.28
C GLN A 211 5.40 17.22 -1.10
N GLU A 212 5.85 16.57 -0.01
CA GLU A 212 6.37 17.22 1.20
C GLU A 212 7.55 18.15 0.89
N TYR A 213 8.45 17.73 0.00
CA TYR A 213 9.63 18.50 -0.36
C TYR A 213 9.47 19.35 -1.62
N GLY A 214 8.30 19.34 -2.25
CA GLY A 214 8.03 20.12 -3.48
C GLY A 214 8.91 19.70 -4.65
N LEU A 215 9.28 18.42 -4.73
CA LEU A 215 10.04 17.83 -5.84
C LEU A 215 9.15 17.69 -7.09
N THR A 216 9.75 17.39 -8.23
CA THR A 216 9.04 17.08 -9.46
C THR A 216 9.16 15.58 -9.75
N LEU A 217 8.05 14.86 -9.74
CA LEU A 217 8.04 13.46 -10.13
C LEU A 217 8.23 13.36 -11.65
N ALA A 218 9.37 12.82 -12.06
CA ALA A 218 9.72 12.62 -13.47
C ALA A 218 9.34 11.23 -13.98
N GLY A 219 9.24 10.27 -13.09
CA GLY A 219 8.81 8.90 -13.41
C GLY A 219 8.69 8.07 -12.14
N GLU A 220 7.85 7.06 -12.23
CA GLU A 220 7.58 6.11 -11.17
C GLU A 220 7.63 4.69 -11.70
N MET A 221 8.21 3.80 -10.93
CA MET A 221 8.22 2.37 -11.20
C MET A 221 8.07 1.63 -9.88
N ASN A 222 6.91 1.04 -9.65
CA ASN A 222 6.65 0.30 -8.42
C ASN A 222 7.37 -1.05 -8.45
N LEU A 223 8.34 -1.21 -7.56
CA LEU A 223 9.08 -2.45 -7.38
C LEU A 223 8.51 -3.20 -6.18
N ASP A 224 7.58 -4.10 -6.43
CA ASP A 224 7.03 -5.01 -5.42
C ASP A 224 7.76 -6.35 -5.47
N GLU A 225 7.77 -7.10 -4.37
CA GLU A 225 8.45 -8.41 -4.31
C GLU A 225 7.92 -9.41 -5.35
N GLU A 226 6.65 -9.29 -5.76
CA GLU A 226 5.99 -10.21 -6.69
C GLU A 226 5.89 -9.68 -8.13
N ARG A 227 6.16 -8.39 -8.35
CA ARG A 227 6.05 -7.76 -9.66
C ARG A 227 7.32 -7.92 -10.49
N GLN A 228 7.16 -8.43 -11.70
CA GLN A 228 8.23 -8.44 -12.69
C GLN A 228 8.18 -7.15 -13.51
N VAL A 229 9.25 -6.38 -13.46
CA VAL A 229 9.41 -5.17 -14.27
C VAL A 229 9.66 -5.56 -15.72
N SER A 230 8.90 -4.99 -16.64
CA SER A 230 9.08 -5.22 -18.07
C SER A 230 10.26 -4.41 -18.64
N ALA A 231 10.82 -4.87 -19.76
CA ALA A 231 11.86 -4.11 -20.45
C ALA A 231 11.36 -2.76 -20.98
N GLY A 232 10.05 -2.64 -21.25
CA GLY A 232 9.40 -1.38 -21.65
C GLY A 232 9.42 -0.37 -20.51
N GLU A 233 8.95 -0.74 -19.32
CA GLU A 233 8.96 0.13 -18.13
C GLU A 233 10.38 0.63 -17.80
N VAL A 234 11.38 -0.24 -17.89
CA VAL A 234 12.78 0.17 -17.69
C VAL A 234 13.20 1.20 -18.74
N ALA A 235 12.82 0.99 -20.01
CA ALA A 235 13.15 1.94 -21.07
C ALA A 235 12.47 3.30 -20.87
N ASP A 236 11.22 3.32 -20.43
CA ASP A 236 10.47 4.54 -20.14
C ASP A 236 11.07 5.32 -18.97
N ILE A 237 11.47 4.64 -17.91
CA ILE A 237 12.17 5.26 -16.77
C ILE A 237 13.53 5.83 -17.19
N LEU A 238 14.31 5.09 -17.99
CA LEU A 238 15.58 5.61 -18.52
C LEU A 238 15.37 6.84 -19.40
N HIS A 239 14.33 6.84 -20.22
CA HIS A 239 13.97 8.01 -21.03
C HIS A 239 13.57 9.20 -20.16
N ALA A 240 12.73 8.99 -19.14
CA ALA A 240 12.33 10.03 -18.19
C ALA A 240 13.55 10.61 -17.45
N ILE A 241 14.52 9.79 -17.06
CA ILE A 241 15.77 10.23 -16.42
C ILE A 241 16.58 11.12 -17.36
N GLU A 242 16.74 10.72 -18.62
CA GLU A 242 17.50 11.48 -19.61
C GLU A 242 16.81 12.80 -19.97
N GLU A 243 15.51 12.76 -20.26
CA GLU A 243 14.73 13.93 -20.71
C GLU A 243 14.63 15.01 -19.62
N ASN A 244 14.39 14.58 -18.38
CA ASN A 244 14.22 15.50 -17.25
C ASN A 244 15.53 15.78 -16.49
N HIS A 245 16.65 15.25 -16.94
CA HIS A 245 17.96 15.40 -16.30
C HIS A 245 17.95 14.98 -14.82
N VAL A 246 17.25 13.90 -14.51
CA VAL A 246 17.13 13.35 -13.14
C VAL A 246 18.50 12.96 -12.62
N SER A 247 18.83 13.42 -11.43
CA SER A 247 20.08 13.09 -10.74
C SER A 247 19.87 12.32 -9.43
N VAL A 248 18.62 12.15 -9.02
CA VAL A 248 18.25 11.47 -7.77
C VAL A 248 17.13 10.48 -8.03
N VAL A 249 17.33 9.25 -7.58
CA VAL A 249 16.33 8.20 -7.57
C VAL A 249 16.05 7.84 -6.12
N LEU A 250 14.78 7.75 -5.75
CA LEU A 250 14.34 7.30 -4.44
C LEU A 250 13.91 5.83 -4.53
N ALA A 251 14.60 4.98 -3.81
CA ALA A 251 14.35 3.55 -3.82
C ALA A 251 14.50 2.96 -2.42
N GLU A 252 13.77 1.91 -2.14
CA GLU A 252 13.95 1.13 -0.92
C GLU A 252 15.20 0.26 -1.03
N LYS A 253 15.91 0.14 0.09
CA LYS A 253 17.14 -0.67 0.14
C LYS A 253 16.91 -2.14 -0.26
N LEU A 254 15.70 -2.65 -0.02
CA LEU A 254 15.36 -4.04 -0.31
C LEU A 254 15.19 -4.30 -1.81
N TYR A 255 14.76 -3.28 -2.59
CA TYR A 255 14.38 -3.44 -3.99
C TYR A 255 15.35 -2.79 -4.99
N GLY A 256 16.30 -1.99 -4.54
CA GLY A 256 17.08 -1.13 -5.42
C GLY A 256 18.56 -1.50 -5.61
N THR A 257 19.05 -2.63 -5.09
CA THR A 257 20.49 -2.92 -5.09
C THR A 257 20.97 -3.78 -6.24
N ASP A 258 20.09 -4.36 -7.04
CA ASP A 258 20.41 -5.33 -8.09
C ASP A 258 20.13 -4.84 -9.53
N MET A 259 19.80 -3.54 -9.68
CA MET A 259 19.63 -2.89 -10.99
C MET A 259 20.85 -2.11 -11.44
#